data_74136981e40412012d2696554c331792
#
_entry.id   74136981e40412012d2696554c331792
#
_cell.length_a   1.000
_cell.length_b   1.000
_cell.length_c   1.000
_cell.angle_alpha   90.00
_cell.angle_beta   90.00
_cell.angle_gamma   90.00
#
_symmetry.space_group_name_H-M   'P 1'
#
loop_
_entity.id
_entity.type
_entity.pdbx_description
1 polymer ?
#
loop_
_entity_poly.entity_id
_entity_poly.type
_entity_poly.pdbx_seq_one_letter_code
_entity_poly.pdbx_strand_id
1 'polypeptide(L)'
;MASVEYLIKQFLSEDKKVLDLSNQVLGDKGAVTLAKSKHLKRVKRLTLANNNISDEGAMAIANSDQCKKLVELDFYGNVISDDGVKAIAESPSMANLKKLNLYGNLVEDEGAIAIAESKTLSKLRYLFLTSNRVRKQGIDALTKAKCGTRLCNLHLDDLKDFIYQDDDDDDQVAGWDDLEMPADDNLDGDDD
;
A
#
# COMPACT_ATOMS: atom_id res chain seq x y z
N MET A 1 -10.17 12.70 -19.82
CA MET A 1 -9.96 11.62 -18.82
C MET A 1 -11.30 10.94 -18.59
N ALA A 2 -11.33 9.63 -18.49
CA ALA A 2 -12.55 8.90 -18.12
C ALA A 2 -12.96 9.29 -16.69
N SER A 3 -14.25 9.31 -16.38
CA SER A 3 -14.70 9.58 -15.02
C SER A 3 -14.33 8.42 -14.09
N VAL A 4 -14.04 8.71 -12.83
CA VAL A 4 -13.71 7.66 -11.82
C VAL A 4 -14.84 6.62 -11.74
N GLU A 5 -16.09 7.03 -11.83
CA GLU A 5 -17.24 6.13 -11.84
C GLU A 5 -17.26 5.17 -13.04
N TYR A 6 -16.86 5.65 -14.22
CA TYR A 6 -16.71 4.81 -15.41
C TYR A 6 -15.60 3.77 -15.21
N LEU A 7 -14.44 4.20 -14.69
CA LEU A 7 -13.32 3.31 -14.40
C LEU A 7 -13.70 2.23 -13.37
N ILE A 8 -14.40 2.61 -12.30
CA ILE A 8 -14.87 1.64 -11.32
C ILE A 8 -15.75 0.57 -11.97
N LYS A 9 -16.71 0.98 -12.81
CA LYS A 9 -17.61 0.03 -13.48
C LYS A 9 -16.88 -0.90 -14.44
N GLN A 10 -15.79 -0.43 -15.04
CA GLN A 10 -15.02 -1.19 -16.01
C GLN A 10 -14.06 -2.18 -15.35
N PHE A 11 -13.45 -1.81 -14.23
CA PHE A 11 -12.35 -2.55 -13.61
C PHE A 11 -12.70 -3.22 -12.27
N LEU A 12 -13.94 -3.04 -11.81
CA LEU A 12 -14.41 -3.74 -10.62
C LEU A 12 -14.75 -5.18 -10.96
N SER A 13 -14.16 -6.13 -10.23
CA SER A 13 -14.45 -7.57 -10.39
C SER A 13 -15.95 -7.86 -10.20
N GLU A 14 -16.42 -8.97 -10.79
CA GLU A 14 -17.84 -9.38 -10.71
C GLU A 14 -18.30 -9.57 -9.27
N ASP A 15 -17.46 -10.14 -8.41
CA ASP A 15 -17.71 -10.33 -6.96
C ASP A 15 -17.57 -9.04 -6.14
N LYS A 16 -17.13 -7.93 -6.80
CA LYS A 16 -16.92 -6.60 -6.22
C LYS A 16 -15.85 -6.55 -5.12
N LYS A 17 -14.95 -7.55 -5.07
CA LYS A 17 -13.89 -7.61 -4.05
C LYS A 17 -12.56 -7.03 -4.53
N VAL A 18 -12.32 -6.98 -5.84
CA VAL A 18 -11.08 -6.49 -6.44
C VAL A 18 -11.36 -5.30 -7.33
N LEU A 19 -10.61 -4.23 -7.16
CA LEU A 19 -10.62 -3.06 -8.03
C LEU A 19 -9.19 -2.71 -8.40
N ASP A 20 -8.87 -2.88 -9.68
CA ASP A 20 -7.58 -2.51 -10.23
C ASP A 20 -7.73 -1.25 -11.09
N LEU A 21 -7.15 -0.15 -10.63
CA LEU A 21 -7.11 1.14 -11.33
C LEU A 21 -5.66 1.54 -11.66
N SER A 22 -4.79 0.59 -11.91
CA SER A 22 -3.40 0.86 -12.29
C SER A 22 -3.33 1.66 -13.59
N ASN A 23 -2.37 2.59 -13.68
CA ASN A 23 -2.06 3.36 -14.90
C ASN A 23 -3.23 4.22 -15.44
N GLN A 24 -4.13 4.70 -14.58
CA GLN A 24 -5.31 5.50 -15.01
C GLN A 24 -5.08 7.01 -14.92
N VAL A 25 -3.89 7.45 -14.48
CA VAL A 25 -3.55 8.88 -14.30
C VAL A 25 -4.57 9.59 -13.40
N LEU A 26 -4.97 8.94 -12.31
CA LEU A 26 -6.03 9.44 -11.41
C LEU A 26 -5.63 10.75 -10.73
N GLY A 27 -4.37 10.87 -10.28
CA GLY A 27 -3.91 11.93 -9.41
C GLY A 27 -4.73 12.02 -8.11
N ASP A 28 -4.47 13.05 -7.32
CA ASP A 28 -5.14 13.23 -6.04
C ASP A 28 -6.65 13.46 -6.19
N LYS A 29 -7.06 14.23 -7.19
CA LYS A 29 -8.49 14.48 -7.45
C LYS A 29 -9.26 13.20 -7.76
N GLY A 30 -8.64 12.29 -8.52
CA GLY A 30 -9.21 10.98 -8.80
C GLY A 30 -9.29 10.12 -7.53
N ALA A 31 -8.23 10.08 -6.73
CA ALA A 31 -8.18 9.36 -5.46
C ALA A 31 -9.22 9.88 -4.46
N VAL A 32 -9.34 11.21 -4.30
CA VAL A 32 -10.38 11.85 -3.46
C VAL A 32 -11.80 11.48 -3.92
N THR A 33 -12.03 11.44 -5.24
CA THR A 33 -13.32 11.05 -5.79
C THR A 33 -13.62 9.58 -5.54
N LEU A 34 -12.62 8.72 -5.76
CA LEU A 34 -12.67 7.29 -5.49
C LEU A 34 -12.99 7.01 -4.01
N ALA A 35 -12.31 7.70 -3.09
CA ALA A 35 -12.47 7.53 -1.65
C ALA A 35 -13.93 7.75 -1.18
N LYS A 36 -14.72 8.53 -1.90
CA LYS A 36 -16.14 8.79 -1.63
C LYS A 36 -17.08 7.74 -2.23
N SER A 37 -16.56 6.87 -3.09
CA SER A 37 -17.38 5.92 -3.83
C SER A 37 -17.88 4.78 -2.95
N LYS A 38 -19.19 4.57 -2.94
CA LYS A 38 -19.83 3.47 -2.21
C LYS A 38 -19.44 2.09 -2.75
N HIS A 39 -18.86 2.01 -3.95
CA HIS A 39 -18.39 0.75 -4.52
C HIS A 39 -17.24 0.15 -3.71
N LEU A 40 -16.43 0.97 -3.03
CA LEU A 40 -15.33 0.50 -2.20
C LEU A 40 -15.76 -0.29 -0.94
N LYS A 41 -17.01 -0.18 -0.52
CA LYS A 41 -17.51 -0.87 0.71
C LYS A 41 -17.29 -2.37 0.70
N ARG A 42 -17.17 -2.99 -0.47
CA ARG A 42 -16.99 -4.44 -0.62
C ARG A 42 -15.60 -4.82 -1.11
N VAL A 43 -14.82 -3.84 -1.54
CA VAL A 43 -13.48 -4.06 -2.08
C VAL A 43 -12.55 -4.50 -0.95
N LYS A 44 -11.88 -5.62 -1.16
CA LYS A 44 -10.83 -6.16 -0.28
C LYS A 44 -9.44 -5.87 -0.83
N ARG A 45 -9.28 -5.82 -2.15
CA ARG A 45 -8.02 -5.51 -2.84
C ARG A 45 -8.21 -4.28 -3.73
N LEU A 46 -7.42 -3.24 -3.47
CA LEU A 46 -7.42 -2.00 -4.24
C LEU A 46 -6.02 -1.75 -4.79
N THR A 47 -5.89 -1.69 -6.11
CA THR A 47 -4.66 -1.36 -6.80
C THR A 47 -4.76 0.02 -7.43
N LEU A 48 -3.85 0.91 -7.03
CA LEU A 48 -3.73 2.30 -7.49
C LEU A 48 -2.33 2.57 -8.07
N ALA A 49 -1.68 1.55 -8.60
CA ALA A 49 -0.32 1.65 -9.09
C ALA A 49 -0.18 2.66 -10.24
N ASN A 50 0.92 3.41 -10.27
CA ASN A 50 1.29 4.34 -11.35
C ASN A 50 0.19 5.37 -11.67
N ASN A 51 -0.30 6.08 -10.66
CA ASN A 51 -1.39 7.04 -10.82
C ASN A 51 -1.03 8.49 -10.47
N ASN A 52 0.23 8.78 -10.16
CA ASN A 52 0.68 10.11 -9.74
C ASN A 52 -0.10 10.64 -8.52
N ILE A 53 -0.36 9.75 -7.57
CA ILE A 53 -1.05 10.06 -6.31
C ILE A 53 0.00 10.55 -5.31
N SER A 54 -0.29 11.69 -4.65
CA SER A 54 0.51 12.24 -3.56
C SER A 54 -0.10 11.93 -2.19
N ASP A 55 0.41 12.57 -1.16
CA ASP A 55 -0.10 12.46 0.20
C ASP A 55 -1.57 12.83 0.31
N GLU A 56 -2.04 13.85 -0.43
CA GLU A 56 -3.45 14.24 -0.42
C GLU A 56 -4.37 13.10 -0.85
N GLY A 57 -4.01 12.43 -1.95
CA GLY A 57 -4.79 11.29 -2.44
C GLY A 57 -4.69 10.07 -1.53
N ALA A 58 -3.49 9.78 -0.98
CA ALA A 58 -3.27 8.70 -0.03
C ALA A 58 -4.07 8.91 1.26
N MET A 59 -4.07 10.13 1.82
CA MET A 59 -4.87 10.53 2.98
C MET A 59 -6.37 10.35 2.73
N ALA A 60 -6.84 10.72 1.53
CA ALA A 60 -8.25 10.57 1.18
C ALA A 60 -8.70 9.11 1.19
N ILE A 61 -7.90 8.20 0.62
CA ILE A 61 -8.15 6.76 0.62
C ILE A 61 -8.06 6.22 2.05
N ALA A 62 -6.99 6.56 2.78
CA ALA A 62 -6.76 6.09 4.13
C ALA A 62 -7.90 6.44 5.08
N ASN A 63 -8.40 7.66 5.02
CA ASN A 63 -9.45 8.15 5.91
C ASN A 63 -10.88 7.86 5.43
N SER A 64 -11.03 7.10 4.33
CA SER A 64 -12.34 6.76 3.81
C SER A 64 -13.03 5.65 4.59
N ASP A 65 -14.23 5.93 5.10
CA ASP A 65 -15.09 4.90 5.69
C ASP A 65 -15.50 3.80 4.70
N GLN A 66 -15.36 4.06 3.41
CA GLN A 66 -15.66 3.08 2.36
C GLN A 66 -14.56 2.00 2.26
N CYS A 67 -13.35 2.28 2.77
CA CYS A 67 -12.19 1.42 2.67
C CYS A 67 -12.00 0.45 3.87
N LYS A 68 -12.91 0.39 4.81
CA LYS A 68 -12.79 -0.42 6.04
C LYS A 68 -12.63 -1.93 5.81
N LYS A 69 -12.98 -2.44 4.63
CA LYS A 69 -12.83 -3.85 4.28
C LYS A 69 -11.57 -4.15 3.47
N LEU A 70 -10.71 -3.15 3.24
CA LEU A 70 -9.47 -3.37 2.52
C LEU A 70 -8.55 -4.31 3.32
N VAL A 71 -8.03 -5.29 2.60
CA VAL A 71 -7.03 -6.25 3.06
C VAL A 71 -5.71 -6.01 2.34
N GLU A 72 -5.77 -5.59 1.08
CA GLU A 72 -4.60 -5.28 0.25
C GLU A 72 -4.76 -3.88 -0.35
N LEU A 73 -3.72 -3.08 -0.23
CA LEU A 73 -3.64 -1.74 -0.81
C LEU A 73 -2.32 -1.57 -1.53
N ASP A 74 -2.41 -1.25 -2.82
CA ASP A 74 -1.26 -1.08 -3.69
C ASP A 74 -1.16 0.37 -4.19
N PHE A 75 -0.08 1.04 -3.80
CA PHE A 75 0.32 2.36 -4.22
C PHE A 75 1.65 2.37 -4.98
N TYR A 76 2.05 1.25 -5.60
CA TYR A 76 3.27 1.17 -6.39
C TYR A 76 3.43 2.37 -7.35
N GLY A 77 4.65 2.95 -7.43
CA GLY A 77 4.98 3.95 -8.43
C GLY A 77 4.16 5.24 -8.35
N ASN A 78 3.92 5.73 -7.14
CA ASN A 78 3.28 7.01 -6.88
C ASN A 78 4.27 8.04 -6.31
N VAL A 79 3.78 9.15 -5.75
CA VAL A 79 4.63 10.21 -5.17
C VAL A 79 4.26 10.46 -3.70
N ILE A 80 3.99 9.39 -2.98
CA ILE A 80 3.57 9.42 -1.57
C ILE A 80 4.81 9.57 -0.69
N SER A 81 4.76 10.53 0.24
CA SER A 81 5.80 10.78 1.23
C SER A 81 5.39 10.28 2.63
N ASP A 82 6.13 10.68 3.64
CA ASP A 82 5.89 10.31 5.03
C ASP A 82 4.51 10.74 5.54
N ASP A 83 3.99 11.88 5.09
CA ASP A 83 2.69 12.38 5.55
C ASP A 83 1.54 11.48 5.08
N GLY A 84 1.59 11.02 3.83
CA GLY A 84 0.62 10.05 3.31
C GLY A 84 0.71 8.71 4.03
N VAL A 85 1.93 8.25 4.31
CA VAL A 85 2.17 7.00 5.04
C VAL A 85 1.71 7.10 6.49
N LYS A 86 1.98 8.21 7.19
CA LYS A 86 1.46 8.47 8.54
C LYS A 86 -0.07 8.38 8.58
N ALA A 87 -0.75 8.99 7.60
CA ALA A 87 -2.20 8.90 7.51
C ALA A 87 -2.70 7.46 7.33
N ILE A 88 -2.01 6.63 6.53
CA ILE A 88 -2.32 5.21 6.40
C ILE A 88 -2.10 4.47 7.72
N ALA A 89 -0.97 4.73 8.39
CA ALA A 89 -0.56 4.05 9.62
C ALA A 89 -1.49 4.35 10.81
N GLU A 90 -2.12 5.53 10.84
CA GLU A 90 -2.97 5.99 11.92
C GLU A 90 -4.47 5.75 11.68
N SER A 91 -4.87 5.52 10.43
CA SER A 91 -6.29 5.45 10.06
C SER A 91 -6.99 4.18 10.55
N PRO A 92 -8.08 4.30 11.31
CA PRO A 92 -8.91 3.15 11.70
C PRO A 92 -9.50 2.39 10.51
N SER A 93 -9.66 3.04 9.35
CA SER A 93 -10.16 2.38 8.14
C SER A 93 -9.16 1.38 7.55
N MET A 94 -7.88 1.45 7.93
CA MET A 94 -6.82 0.54 7.49
C MET A 94 -6.56 -0.63 8.47
N ALA A 95 -7.36 -0.79 9.52
CA ALA A 95 -7.14 -1.80 10.55
C ALA A 95 -7.21 -3.26 10.06
N ASN A 96 -7.79 -3.51 8.89
CA ASN A 96 -7.87 -4.84 8.30
C ASN A 96 -6.75 -5.12 7.27
N LEU A 97 -5.86 -4.15 7.03
CA LEU A 97 -4.84 -4.27 6.01
C LEU A 97 -3.81 -5.35 6.39
N LYS A 98 -3.60 -6.30 5.47
CA LYS A 98 -2.61 -7.36 5.59
C LYS A 98 -1.41 -7.11 4.66
N LYS A 99 -1.62 -6.42 3.54
CA LYS A 99 -0.61 -6.14 2.52
C LYS A 99 -0.65 -4.67 2.10
N LEU A 100 0.50 -4.01 2.19
CA LEU A 100 0.70 -2.62 1.76
C LEU A 100 1.90 -2.55 0.83
N ASN A 101 1.66 -2.08 -0.39
CA ASN A 101 2.73 -1.83 -1.35
C ASN A 101 2.92 -0.33 -1.53
N LEU A 102 4.13 0.12 -1.19
CA LEU A 102 4.60 1.49 -1.35
C LEU A 102 5.90 1.53 -2.18
N TYR A 103 6.20 0.46 -2.93
CA TYR A 103 7.38 0.41 -3.80
C TYR A 103 7.41 1.64 -4.73
N GLY A 104 8.60 2.25 -4.91
CA GLY A 104 8.77 3.36 -5.85
C GLY A 104 7.99 4.62 -5.48
N ASN A 105 8.02 5.00 -4.21
CA ASN A 105 7.44 6.24 -3.67
C ASN A 105 8.54 7.15 -3.07
N LEU A 106 8.15 8.09 -2.22
CA LEU A 106 9.05 9.08 -1.62
C LEU A 106 9.16 8.93 -0.09
N VAL A 107 8.89 7.72 0.42
CA VAL A 107 8.88 7.44 1.86
C VAL A 107 10.29 7.54 2.43
N GLU A 108 10.45 8.24 3.55
CA GLU A 108 11.69 8.40 4.30
C GLU A 108 11.59 7.67 5.66
N ASP A 109 12.51 7.96 6.58
CA ASP A 109 12.57 7.29 7.87
C ASP A 109 11.33 7.52 8.74
N GLU A 110 10.75 8.71 8.69
CA GLU A 110 9.59 9.03 9.53
C GLU A 110 8.34 8.22 9.14
N GLY A 111 8.09 8.04 7.85
CA GLY A 111 7.00 7.20 7.35
C GLY A 111 7.19 5.73 7.72
N ALA A 112 8.42 5.22 7.59
CA ALA A 112 8.78 3.86 7.98
C ALA A 112 8.59 3.63 9.50
N ILE A 113 9.00 4.59 10.33
CA ILE A 113 8.80 4.57 11.78
C ILE A 113 7.30 4.58 12.11
N ALA A 114 6.51 5.42 11.43
CA ALA A 114 5.06 5.48 11.64
C ALA A 114 4.38 4.12 11.38
N ILE A 115 4.80 3.38 10.34
CA ILE A 115 4.31 2.01 10.11
C ILE A 115 4.75 1.07 11.23
N ALA A 116 6.03 1.13 11.63
CA ALA A 116 6.61 0.25 12.65
C ALA A 116 5.91 0.41 14.01
N GLU A 117 5.53 1.63 14.37
CA GLU A 117 4.88 1.99 15.63
C GLU A 117 3.35 1.94 15.57
N SER A 118 2.77 1.72 14.38
CA SER A 118 1.33 1.73 14.20
C SER A 118 0.61 0.67 15.04
N LYS A 119 -0.34 1.13 15.83
CA LYS A 119 -1.28 0.27 16.56
C LYS A 119 -2.45 -0.18 15.66
N THR A 120 -2.74 0.60 14.63
CA THR A 120 -3.83 0.36 13.70
C THR A 120 -3.49 -0.77 12.73
N LEU A 121 -2.31 -0.73 12.12
CA LEU A 121 -1.86 -1.74 11.16
C LEU A 121 -1.47 -3.07 11.82
N SER A 122 -2.22 -3.48 12.83
CA SER A 122 -1.91 -4.64 13.65
C SER A 122 -2.00 -5.97 12.89
N LYS A 123 -2.66 -6.01 11.74
CA LYS A 123 -2.79 -7.19 10.88
C LYS A 123 -1.82 -7.19 9.70
N LEU A 124 -0.99 -6.15 9.54
CA LEU A 124 -0.06 -6.04 8.43
C LEU A 124 0.97 -7.18 8.46
N ARG A 125 1.13 -7.88 7.33
CA ARG A 125 2.05 -9.01 7.16
C ARG A 125 3.10 -8.76 6.08
N TYR A 126 2.69 -8.06 5.02
CA TYR A 126 3.50 -7.81 3.83
C TYR A 126 3.64 -6.30 3.63
N LEU A 127 4.87 -5.82 3.63
CA LEU A 127 5.20 -4.42 3.42
C LEU A 127 6.31 -4.31 2.37
N PHE A 128 6.07 -3.53 1.32
CA PHE A 128 7.03 -3.28 0.25
C PHE A 128 7.39 -1.79 0.26
N LEU A 129 8.66 -1.49 0.55
CA LEU A 129 9.21 -0.14 0.61
C LEU A 129 10.46 0.03 -0.26
N THR A 130 10.81 -0.96 -1.08
CA THR A 130 11.92 -0.89 -2.02
C THR A 130 11.77 0.33 -2.95
N SER A 131 12.86 0.90 -3.42
CA SER A 131 12.89 2.13 -4.24
C SER A 131 12.18 3.32 -3.57
N ASN A 132 12.43 3.49 -2.29
CA ASN A 132 12.05 4.65 -1.48
C ASN A 132 13.32 5.34 -0.94
N ARG A 133 13.17 6.22 0.05
CA ARG A 133 14.27 6.95 0.67
C ARG A 133 14.48 6.57 2.13
N VAL A 134 14.02 5.38 2.52
CA VAL A 134 14.14 4.86 3.89
C VAL A 134 15.61 4.54 4.16
N ARG A 135 16.14 5.11 5.23
CA ARG A 135 17.52 4.95 5.66
C ARG A 135 17.59 4.11 6.94
N LYS A 136 18.74 4.17 7.60
CA LYS A 136 19.05 3.32 8.75
C LYS A 136 18.01 3.41 9.87
N GLN A 137 17.53 4.60 10.21
CA GLN A 137 16.59 4.77 11.33
C GLN A 137 15.24 4.08 11.06
N GLY A 138 14.70 4.26 9.87
CA GLY A 138 13.46 3.60 9.44
C GLY A 138 13.62 2.09 9.34
N ILE A 139 14.74 1.61 8.76
CA ILE A 139 15.05 0.18 8.66
C ILE A 139 15.16 -0.46 10.05
N ASP A 140 15.87 0.17 10.98
CA ASP A 140 16.02 -0.33 12.35
C ASP A 140 14.67 -0.43 13.06
N ALA A 141 13.80 0.57 12.90
CA ALA A 141 12.47 0.57 13.49
C ALA A 141 11.60 -0.56 12.92
N LEU A 142 11.56 -0.74 11.60
CA LEU A 142 10.81 -1.80 10.94
C LEU A 142 11.34 -3.19 11.28
N THR A 143 12.66 -3.35 11.35
CA THR A 143 13.30 -4.62 11.72
C THR A 143 12.97 -5.00 13.17
N LYS A 144 12.98 -4.02 14.07
CA LYS A 144 12.57 -4.22 15.46
C LYS A 144 11.09 -4.61 15.56
N ALA A 145 10.23 -3.97 14.81
CA ALA A 145 8.81 -4.29 14.73
C ALA A 145 8.58 -5.72 14.17
N LYS A 146 9.35 -6.12 13.14
CA LYS A 146 9.33 -7.48 12.58
C LYS A 146 9.71 -8.53 13.62
N CYS A 147 10.79 -8.31 14.36
CA CYS A 147 11.24 -9.22 15.42
C CYS A 147 10.22 -9.35 16.56
N GLY A 148 9.38 -8.33 16.73
CA GLY A 148 8.42 -8.27 17.84
C GLY A 148 7.10 -8.96 17.59
N THR A 149 6.61 -9.11 16.33
CA THR A 149 5.28 -9.73 16.18
C THR A 149 4.73 -10.09 14.79
N ARG A 150 4.79 -9.24 13.72
CA ARG A 150 3.72 -9.37 12.73
C ARG A 150 4.10 -9.21 11.27
N LEU A 151 5.12 -8.43 10.97
CA LEU A 151 5.62 -8.29 9.60
C LEU A 151 6.39 -9.56 9.22
N CYS A 152 5.74 -10.46 8.47
CA CYS A 152 6.38 -11.71 8.02
C CYS A 152 7.32 -11.44 6.84
N ASN A 153 6.91 -10.56 5.93
CA ASN A 153 7.66 -10.20 4.73
C ASN A 153 7.83 -8.69 4.64
N LEU A 154 9.07 -8.26 4.81
CA LEU A 154 9.49 -6.88 4.71
C LEU A 154 10.48 -6.78 3.56
N HIS A 155 10.13 -6.00 2.53
CA HIS A 155 10.99 -5.72 1.39
C HIS A 155 11.48 -4.28 1.48
N LEU A 156 12.78 -4.13 1.71
CA LEU A 156 13.49 -2.85 1.81
C LEU A 156 14.68 -2.91 0.85
N ASP A 157 15.14 -1.76 0.42
CA ASP A 157 16.44 -1.62 -0.23
C ASP A 157 17.52 -2.04 0.78
N ASP A 158 18.49 -2.84 0.33
CA ASP A 158 19.62 -3.19 1.18
C ASP A 158 20.45 -1.94 1.47
N LEU A 159 20.86 -1.76 2.73
CA LEU A 159 21.76 -0.65 3.12
C LEU A 159 23.07 -0.62 2.31
N LYS A 160 23.42 -1.72 1.67
CA LYS A 160 24.61 -1.82 0.80
C LYS A 160 24.49 -0.93 -0.43
N ASP A 161 23.27 -0.72 -0.95
CA ASP A 161 23.04 0.09 -2.15
C ASP A 161 23.27 1.58 -1.90
N PHE A 162 23.25 2.02 -0.64
CA PHE A 162 23.60 3.40 -0.27
C PHE A 162 25.11 3.64 -0.05
N ILE A 163 25.91 2.58 0.04
CA ILE A 163 27.36 2.68 0.29
C ILE A 163 28.16 2.60 -1.03
N TYR A 164 27.58 1.99 -2.05
CA TYR A 164 28.19 1.84 -3.38
C TYR A 164 27.23 2.38 -4.44
N GLN A 165 27.26 3.69 -4.67
CA GLN A 165 26.88 4.25 -5.95
C GLN A 165 28.09 4.07 -6.87
N ASP A 166 28.19 2.92 -7.51
CA ASP A 166 28.84 2.73 -8.79
C ASP A 166 28.46 1.34 -9.33
N ASP A 167 27.90 1.38 -10.55
CA ASP A 167 27.80 0.34 -11.58
C ASP A 167 26.78 -0.80 -11.44
N ASP A 168 25.83 -0.70 -12.34
CA ASP A 168 25.19 -1.75 -13.16
C ASP A 168 24.97 -3.14 -12.54
N ASP A 169 23.72 -3.44 -12.15
CA ASP A 169 23.15 -4.75 -12.50
C ASP A 169 21.62 -4.77 -12.36
N ASP A 170 20.98 -5.15 -13.46
CA ASP A 170 19.55 -5.44 -13.62
C ASP A 170 19.17 -6.67 -12.76
N ASP A 171 18.79 -6.46 -11.51
CA ASP A 171 18.15 -7.51 -10.74
C ASP A 171 16.64 -7.42 -10.89
N GLN A 172 16.09 -8.38 -11.62
CA GLN A 172 14.66 -8.63 -11.75
C GLN A 172 14.03 -8.79 -10.35
N VAL A 173 13.44 -7.73 -9.88
CA VAL A 173 12.59 -7.79 -8.70
C VAL A 173 11.34 -8.59 -9.09
N ALA A 174 11.12 -9.71 -8.42
CA ALA A 174 9.91 -10.50 -8.59
C ALA A 174 8.68 -9.57 -8.51
N GLY A 175 7.90 -9.56 -9.57
CA GLY A 175 6.72 -8.72 -9.68
C GLY A 175 5.71 -9.04 -8.58
N TRP A 176 4.82 -8.11 -8.38
CA TRP A 176 3.70 -8.25 -7.45
C TRP A 176 2.92 -9.56 -7.64
N ASP A 177 2.90 -10.07 -8.89
CA ASP A 177 2.20 -11.30 -9.29
C ASP A 177 3.01 -12.59 -9.05
N ASP A 178 4.33 -12.50 -8.84
CA ASP A 178 5.22 -13.65 -8.69
C ASP A 178 5.37 -14.14 -7.23
N LEU A 179 4.82 -13.39 -6.29
CA LEU A 179 4.81 -13.79 -4.88
C LEU A 179 3.59 -14.71 -4.62
N GLU A 180 3.83 -16.02 -4.70
CA GLU A 180 2.85 -17.02 -4.25
C GLU A 180 2.44 -16.71 -2.81
N MET A 181 1.24 -16.18 -2.64
CA MET A 181 0.61 -16.06 -1.34
C MET A 181 0.36 -17.48 -0.83
N PRO A 182 0.78 -17.82 0.39
CA PRO A 182 0.25 -19.04 0.98
C PRO A 182 -1.26 -18.93 0.94
N ALA A 183 -1.93 -19.98 0.43
CA ALA A 183 -3.38 -20.05 0.36
C ALA A 183 -3.93 -19.86 1.78
N ASP A 184 -4.42 -18.66 2.07
CA ASP A 184 -5.20 -18.40 3.26
C ASP A 184 -6.63 -18.88 2.94
N ASP A 185 -6.93 -20.14 3.27
CA ASP A 185 -8.25 -20.77 3.11
C ASP A 185 -9.36 -20.09 3.95
N ASN A 186 -9.08 -18.95 4.58
CA ASN A 186 -9.98 -18.23 5.49
C ASN A 186 -10.29 -16.78 5.08
N LEU A 187 -10.48 -16.52 3.77
CA LEU A 187 -11.04 -15.22 3.34
C LEU A 187 -12.59 -15.18 3.42
N ASP A 188 -13.22 -16.31 3.71
CA ASP A 188 -14.67 -16.48 3.76
C ASP A 188 -15.18 -16.70 5.19
N GLY A 189 -14.72 -15.92 6.16
CA GLY A 189 -15.42 -15.76 7.41
C GLY A 189 -16.68 -14.92 7.14
N ASP A 190 -17.77 -15.57 6.80
CA ASP A 190 -19.10 -14.98 6.77
C ASP A 190 -19.48 -14.64 8.22
N ASP A 191 -19.46 -13.38 8.55
CA ASP A 191 -20.22 -12.85 9.69
C ASP A 191 -21.54 -12.27 9.16
N ASP A 192 -22.61 -12.99 9.47
CA ASP A 192 -24.01 -12.52 9.42
C ASP A 192 -24.24 -11.31 10.32
#